data_74cd35cae29dfd7ffc2d5fcafa80be5b
#
_entry.id   74cd35cae29dfd7ffc2d5fcafa80be5b
#
_cell.length_a   1.000
_cell.length_b   1.000
_cell.length_c   1.000
_cell.angle_alpha   90.00
_cell.angle_beta   90.00
_cell.angle_gamma   90.00
#
_symmetry.space_group_name_H-M   'P 1'
#
loop_
_entity.id
_entity.type
_entity.pdbx_description
1 polymer ?
#
loop_
_entity_poly.entity_id
_entity_poly.type
_entity_poly.pdbx_seq_one_letter_code
_entity_poly.pdbx_strand_id
1 'polypeptide(L)'
;MPQPPAITTTDDMAFKKGIVVGSDEADLIPDAILKLRSLEEIAEKVKKCKRCPLYATATNPVPGEGDSRAQLVCVGEAPGAKEDETGRPFVGQAGQLLTKILAAIDMTREQVFICNVLKHRPPGNRNPQPEEVEACSPYLIRQLELIKPKVIVAF
;
A
#
# COMPACT_ATOMS: atom_id res chain seq x y z
N MET A 1 41.51 -7.46 27.37
CA MET A 1 40.48 -6.72 26.56
C MET A 1 39.40 -7.69 26.18
N PRO A 2 38.16 -7.50 26.59
CA PRO A 2 37.07 -8.38 26.19
C PRO A 2 36.71 -8.13 24.70
N GLN A 3 36.56 -9.19 23.92
CA GLN A 3 36.09 -9.14 22.55
C GLN A 3 34.63 -8.66 22.50
N PRO A 4 34.25 -7.82 21.50
CA PRO A 4 32.87 -7.45 21.30
C PRO A 4 32.05 -8.69 20.90
N PRO A 5 30.74 -8.76 21.29
CA PRO A 5 29.89 -9.88 20.92
C PRO A 5 29.75 -9.96 19.40
N ALA A 6 29.81 -11.19 18.89
CA ALA A 6 29.59 -11.49 17.49
C ALA A 6 28.19 -11.00 17.07
N ILE A 7 28.15 -10.17 16.02
CA ILE A 7 26.89 -9.81 15.36
C ILE A 7 26.43 -11.07 14.65
N THR A 8 25.42 -11.72 15.21
CA THR A 8 24.67 -12.77 14.52
C THR A 8 23.93 -12.09 13.36
N THR A 9 24.41 -12.26 12.15
CA THR A 9 23.65 -11.97 10.93
C THR A 9 22.40 -12.84 10.97
N THR A 10 21.24 -12.24 11.22
CA THR A 10 19.94 -12.89 11.06
C THR A 10 19.64 -13.05 9.58
N ASP A 11 20.29 -14.05 8.99
CA ASP A 11 20.07 -14.44 7.59
C ASP A 11 18.81 -15.32 7.42
N ASP A 12 17.90 -15.27 8.42
CA ASP A 12 16.70 -16.11 8.45
C ASP A 12 15.40 -15.33 8.66
N MET A 13 15.39 -14.03 8.39
CA MET A 13 14.11 -13.35 8.12
C MET A 13 13.82 -13.43 6.62
N ALA A 14 13.67 -14.63 6.14
CA ALA A 14 12.94 -14.83 4.91
C ALA A 14 11.52 -14.30 5.15
N PHE A 15 11.12 -13.26 4.43
CA PHE A 15 9.73 -12.90 4.22
C PHE A 15 9.04 -14.06 3.49
N LYS A 16 8.89 -15.18 4.17
CA LYS A 16 8.24 -16.38 3.60
C LYS A 16 6.72 -16.25 3.58
N LYS A 17 6.16 -15.29 4.32
CA LYS A 17 4.72 -15.00 4.33
C LYS A 17 4.56 -13.51 4.60
N GLY A 18 3.67 -12.85 3.85
CA GLY A 18 3.38 -11.44 4.00
C GLY A 18 2.97 -11.05 5.43
N ILE A 19 2.80 -9.77 5.68
CA ILE A 19 2.40 -9.23 6.99
C ILE A 19 1.14 -9.96 7.43
N VAL A 20 1.30 -10.91 8.37
CA VAL A 20 0.18 -11.61 8.99
C VAL A 20 -0.30 -10.77 10.16
N VAL A 21 -1.44 -10.12 10.00
CA VAL A 21 -2.16 -9.47 11.09
C VAL A 21 -3.37 -10.35 11.39
N GLY A 22 -3.20 -11.37 12.24
CA GLY A 22 -4.30 -12.26 12.63
C GLY A 22 -3.89 -13.74 12.67
N SER A 23 -4.60 -14.53 13.44
CA SER A 23 -4.20 -15.85 13.90
C SER A 23 -4.62 -17.06 13.05
N ASP A 24 -5.18 -16.90 11.84
CA ASP A 24 -5.55 -18.04 10.99
C ASP A 24 -5.17 -17.82 9.53
N GLU A 25 -4.20 -18.58 9.05
CA GLU A 25 -3.44 -18.39 7.80
C GLU A 25 -4.20 -18.72 6.51
N ALA A 26 -5.43 -19.20 6.54
CA ALA A 26 -6.07 -19.78 5.36
C ALA A 26 -6.93 -18.81 4.54
N ASP A 27 -7.40 -17.67 5.11
CA ASP A 27 -8.45 -16.84 4.49
C ASP A 27 -8.14 -15.34 4.36
N LEU A 28 -6.87 -14.92 4.49
CA LEU A 28 -6.50 -13.49 4.54
C LEU A 28 -6.70 -12.74 3.23
N ILE A 29 -6.63 -13.40 2.09
CA ILE A 29 -6.87 -12.77 0.78
C ILE A 29 -8.03 -13.48 0.09
N PRO A 30 -9.16 -12.79 -0.13
CA PRO A 30 -10.28 -13.40 -0.86
C PRO A 30 -9.85 -13.88 -2.24
N ASP A 31 -10.26 -15.08 -2.61
CA ASP A 31 -9.99 -15.70 -3.92
C ASP A 31 -10.25 -14.74 -5.10
N ALA A 32 -11.26 -13.88 -4.99
CA ALA A 32 -11.58 -12.91 -6.02
C ALA A 32 -10.49 -11.85 -6.22
N ILE A 33 -9.71 -11.52 -5.18
CA ILE A 33 -8.58 -10.56 -5.27
C ILE A 33 -7.33 -11.29 -5.76
N LEU A 34 -7.08 -12.51 -5.33
CA LEU A 34 -5.96 -13.33 -5.80
C LEU A 34 -5.99 -13.61 -7.30
N LYS A 35 -7.19 -13.63 -7.89
CA LYS A 35 -7.38 -13.88 -9.34
C LYS A 35 -7.12 -12.66 -10.22
N LEU A 36 -6.98 -11.47 -9.64
CA LEU A 36 -6.66 -10.24 -10.39
C LEU A 36 -5.23 -10.33 -10.94
N ARG A 37 -5.05 -10.03 -12.22
CA ARG A 37 -3.79 -10.28 -12.94
C ARG A 37 -3.02 -9.02 -13.30
N SER A 38 -3.63 -7.83 -13.11
CA SER A 38 -2.99 -6.56 -13.39
C SER A 38 -3.39 -5.49 -12.37
N LEU A 39 -2.62 -4.40 -12.32
CA LEU A 39 -2.93 -3.24 -11.47
C LEU A 39 -4.22 -2.55 -11.91
N GLU A 40 -4.53 -2.57 -13.20
CA GLU A 40 -5.76 -2.04 -13.77
C GLU A 40 -6.99 -2.83 -13.28
N GLU A 41 -6.92 -4.16 -13.29
CA GLU A 41 -7.98 -5.01 -12.74
C GLU A 41 -8.19 -4.74 -11.24
N ILE A 42 -7.10 -4.54 -10.49
CA ILE A 42 -7.18 -4.16 -9.07
C ILE A 42 -7.86 -2.79 -8.94
N ALA A 43 -7.45 -1.79 -9.73
CA ALA A 43 -8.05 -0.46 -9.71
C ALA A 43 -9.55 -0.49 -10.00
N GLU A 44 -9.99 -1.25 -11.01
CA GLU A 44 -11.41 -1.42 -11.33
C GLU A 44 -12.18 -2.14 -10.21
N LYS A 45 -11.55 -3.11 -9.55
CA LYS A 45 -12.14 -3.79 -8.40
C LYS A 45 -12.28 -2.85 -7.20
N VAL A 46 -11.27 -2.02 -6.95
CA VAL A 46 -11.25 -1.02 -5.88
C VAL A 46 -12.36 0.03 -6.10
N LYS A 47 -12.58 0.49 -7.34
CA LYS A 47 -13.66 1.44 -7.67
C LYS A 47 -15.06 0.93 -7.29
N LYS A 48 -15.25 -0.36 -7.28
CA LYS A 48 -16.54 -1.02 -6.96
C LYS A 48 -16.54 -1.66 -5.57
N CYS A 49 -15.50 -1.44 -4.77
CA CYS A 49 -15.31 -2.11 -3.50
C CYS A 49 -16.27 -1.60 -2.44
N LYS A 50 -16.92 -2.54 -1.73
CA LYS A 50 -17.81 -2.28 -0.59
C LYS A 50 -17.45 -3.15 0.62
N ARG A 51 -16.17 -3.52 0.78
CA ARG A 51 -15.73 -4.47 1.81
C ARG A 51 -15.66 -3.86 3.21
N CYS A 52 -15.64 -2.54 3.33
CA CYS A 52 -15.66 -1.81 4.61
C CYS A 52 -16.53 -0.56 4.46
N PRO A 53 -16.99 0.07 5.57
CA PRO A 53 -17.90 1.22 5.51
C PRO A 53 -17.36 2.46 4.79
N LEU A 54 -16.05 2.57 4.61
CA LEU A 54 -15.42 3.77 4.06
C LEU A 54 -15.89 4.11 2.63
N TYR A 55 -16.33 3.12 1.84
CA TYR A 55 -16.85 3.38 0.50
C TYR A 55 -18.07 4.31 0.50
N ALA A 56 -18.83 4.32 1.59
CA ALA A 56 -20.07 5.12 1.69
C ALA A 56 -19.80 6.58 2.04
N THR A 57 -18.63 6.90 2.61
CA THR A 57 -18.26 8.25 3.06
C THR A 57 -17.19 8.89 2.21
N ALA A 58 -16.42 8.12 1.48
CA ALA A 58 -15.39 8.63 0.56
C ALA A 58 -16.03 9.12 -0.74
N THR A 59 -15.40 10.14 -1.35
CA THR A 59 -15.81 10.70 -2.65
C THR A 59 -15.28 9.83 -3.79
N ASN A 60 -14.00 9.48 -3.74
CA ASN A 60 -13.33 8.65 -4.74
C ASN A 60 -12.49 7.55 -4.09
N PRO A 61 -12.43 6.37 -4.68
CA PRO A 61 -11.41 5.38 -4.35
C PRO A 61 -10.04 5.83 -4.85
N VAL A 62 -8.99 5.43 -4.14
CA VAL A 62 -7.59 5.74 -4.45
C VAL A 62 -6.82 4.42 -4.58
N PRO A 63 -6.84 3.76 -5.74
CA PRO A 63 -6.22 2.45 -5.91
C PRO A 63 -4.69 2.47 -5.84
N GLY A 64 -4.06 3.56 -6.25
CA GLY A 64 -2.62 3.72 -6.44
C GLY A 64 -2.28 4.08 -7.87
N GLU A 65 -1.05 4.55 -8.10
CA GLU A 65 -0.55 4.94 -9.43
C GLU A 65 0.95 4.73 -9.56
N GLY A 66 1.43 4.60 -10.80
CA GLY A 66 2.85 4.51 -11.13
C GLY A 66 3.18 3.31 -12.02
N ASP A 67 4.46 2.95 -12.07
CA ASP A 67 4.95 1.85 -12.92
C ASP A 67 4.54 0.47 -12.36
N SER A 68 3.93 -0.34 -13.20
CA SER A 68 3.57 -1.73 -12.88
C SER A 68 4.79 -2.65 -12.67
N ARG A 69 5.98 -2.21 -13.03
CA ARG A 69 7.26 -2.89 -12.83
C ARG A 69 8.22 -2.10 -11.94
N ALA A 70 7.66 -1.22 -11.12
CA ALA A 70 8.44 -0.37 -10.23
C ALA A 70 9.37 -1.20 -9.33
N GLN A 71 10.60 -0.76 -9.20
CA GLN A 71 11.55 -1.35 -8.24
C GLN A 71 11.37 -0.79 -6.83
N LEU A 72 10.77 0.39 -6.71
CA LEU A 72 10.44 1.07 -5.47
C LEU A 72 8.93 1.29 -5.37
N VAL A 73 8.33 0.84 -4.29
CA VAL A 73 6.93 1.11 -3.94
C VAL A 73 6.87 1.98 -2.69
N CYS A 74 6.11 3.06 -2.76
CA CYS A 74 5.83 3.96 -1.65
C CYS A 74 4.45 3.65 -1.10
N VAL A 75 4.36 3.30 0.18
CA VAL A 75 3.11 2.90 0.84
C VAL A 75 2.80 3.86 1.97
N GLY A 76 1.66 4.50 1.91
CA GLY A 76 1.09 5.29 3.00
C GLY A 76 -0.04 4.56 3.72
N GLU A 77 -0.60 5.21 4.73
CA GLU A 77 -1.67 4.63 5.55
C GLU A 77 -3.04 4.72 4.87
N ALA A 78 -3.50 5.92 4.53
CA ALA A 78 -4.83 6.18 4.00
C ALA A 78 -4.87 7.44 3.12
N PRO A 79 -5.83 7.55 2.19
CA PRO A 79 -6.06 8.78 1.44
C PRO A 79 -6.49 9.93 2.36
N GLY A 80 -5.94 11.12 2.14
CA GLY A 80 -6.40 12.37 2.73
C GLY A 80 -7.47 13.06 1.88
N ALA A 81 -7.81 14.31 2.23
CA ALA A 81 -8.88 15.06 1.54
C ALA A 81 -8.57 15.31 0.05
N LYS A 82 -7.35 15.66 -0.28
CA LYS A 82 -6.95 15.92 -1.68
C LYS A 82 -6.89 14.65 -2.51
N GLU A 83 -6.47 13.56 -1.92
CA GLU A 83 -6.47 12.25 -2.54
C GLU A 83 -7.89 11.76 -2.81
N ASP A 84 -8.79 11.94 -1.86
CA ASP A 84 -10.22 11.62 -1.99
C ASP A 84 -10.92 12.47 -3.07
N GLU A 85 -10.55 13.76 -3.17
CA GLU A 85 -11.06 14.66 -4.20
C GLU A 85 -10.64 14.25 -5.62
N THR A 86 -9.38 13.80 -5.78
CA THR A 86 -8.77 13.54 -7.08
C THR A 86 -8.72 12.06 -7.50
N GLY A 87 -8.91 11.15 -6.55
CA GLY A 87 -8.72 9.71 -6.79
C GLY A 87 -7.25 9.29 -6.96
N ARG A 88 -6.29 10.18 -6.64
CA ARG A 88 -4.85 9.95 -6.80
C ARG A 88 -4.13 9.91 -5.46
N PRO A 89 -3.15 9.01 -5.26
CA PRO A 89 -2.40 8.91 -4.01
C PRO A 89 -1.38 10.05 -3.88
N PHE A 90 -1.15 10.51 -2.66
CA PHE A 90 -0.09 11.46 -2.33
C PHE A 90 -0.06 12.71 -3.22
N VAL A 91 -1.17 13.43 -3.29
CA VAL A 91 -1.31 14.71 -4.03
C VAL A 91 -1.48 15.91 -3.10
N GLY A 92 -1.74 15.69 -1.83
CA GLY A 92 -1.76 16.73 -0.79
C GLY A 92 -0.36 17.16 -0.35
N GLN A 93 -0.27 17.80 0.81
CA GLN A 93 0.98 18.35 1.35
C GLN A 93 2.07 17.26 1.52
N ALA A 94 1.71 16.12 2.11
CA ALA A 94 2.62 14.99 2.25
C ALA A 94 3.07 14.45 0.88
N GLY A 95 2.18 14.45 -0.11
CA GLY A 95 2.50 14.04 -1.46
C GLY A 95 3.48 14.96 -2.18
N GLN A 96 3.39 16.26 -1.93
CA GLN A 96 4.38 17.23 -2.43
C GLN A 96 5.76 16.98 -1.83
N LEU A 97 5.82 16.63 -0.54
CA LEU A 97 7.06 16.24 0.11
C LEU A 97 7.63 14.95 -0.50
N LEU A 98 6.79 13.93 -0.70
CA LEU A 98 7.19 12.69 -1.36
C LEU A 98 7.79 12.96 -2.75
N THR A 99 7.17 13.82 -3.55
CA THR A 99 7.68 14.20 -4.87
C THR A 99 9.08 14.84 -4.78
N LYS A 100 9.32 15.69 -3.78
CA LYS A 100 10.64 16.28 -3.54
C LYS A 100 11.67 15.24 -3.09
N ILE A 101 11.28 14.29 -2.25
CA ILE A 101 12.14 13.19 -1.80
C ILE A 101 12.55 12.32 -3.00
N LEU A 102 11.60 11.95 -3.86
CA LEU A 102 11.89 11.19 -5.08
C LEU A 102 12.85 11.95 -6.00
N ALA A 103 12.62 13.25 -6.22
CA ALA A 103 13.50 14.07 -7.03
C ALA A 103 14.93 14.15 -6.48
N ALA A 104 15.10 14.12 -5.14
CA ALA A 104 16.42 14.13 -4.50
C ALA A 104 17.23 12.84 -4.73
N ILE A 105 16.58 11.77 -5.17
CA ILE A 105 17.24 10.51 -5.57
C ILE A 105 17.11 10.25 -7.08
N ASP A 106 16.92 11.31 -7.86
CA ASP A 106 16.80 11.28 -9.32
C ASP A 106 15.67 10.35 -9.84
N MET A 107 14.57 10.25 -9.08
CA MET A 107 13.38 9.47 -9.46
C MET A 107 12.16 10.37 -9.64
N THR A 108 11.27 9.97 -10.55
CA THR A 108 9.95 10.58 -10.75
C THR A 108 8.83 9.71 -10.19
N ARG A 109 7.64 10.28 -10.02
CA ARG A 109 6.46 9.53 -9.56
C ARG A 109 6.07 8.40 -10.51
N GLU A 110 6.31 8.59 -11.80
CA GLU A 110 6.02 7.62 -12.87
C GLU A 110 6.96 6.41 -12.87
N GLN A 111 8.14 6.53 -12.25
CA GLN A 111 9.13 5.44 -12.15
C GLN A 111 8.94 4.55 -10.91
N VAL A 112 8.13 5.00 -9.97
CA VAL A 112 7.78 4.26 -8.75
C VAL A 112 6.30 3.87 -8.77
N PHE A 113 5.87 3.05 -7.84
CA PHE A 113 4.44 2.86 -7.59
C PHE A 113 4.10 3.43 -6.22
N ILE A 114 3.01 4.20 -6.16
CA ILE A 114 2.57 4.92 -4.96
C ILE A 114 1.17 4.47 -4.60
N CYS A 115 0.95 4.05 -3.37
CA CYS A 115 -0.36 3.63 -2.89
C CYS A 115 -0.50 3.80 -1.38
N ASN A 116 -1.67 3.49 -0.86
CA ASN A 116 -1.93 3.41 0.58
C ASN A 116 -2.44 2.01 0.95
N VAL A 117 -2.40 1.68 2.23
CA VAL A 117 -3.05 0.48 2.78
C VAL A 117 -4.54 0.57 2.53
N LEU A 118 -5.20 1.64 2.98
CA LEU A 118 -6.60 1.90 2.68
C LEU A 118 -6.77 2.50 1.28
N LYS A 119 -7.85 2.10 0.61
CA LYS A 119 -8.19 2.60 -0.74
C LYS A 119 -9.30 3.67 -0.71
N HIS A 120 -9.89 3.94 0.45
CA HIS A 120 -10.89 4.98 0.68
C HIS A 120 -10.50 5.82 1.89
N ARG A 121 -10.86 7.10 1.85
CA ARG A 121 -10.55 8.06 2.91
C ARG A 121 -11.40 7.80 4.16
N PRO A 122 -10.79 7.67 5.37
CA PRO A 122 -11.52 7.70 6.62
C PRO A 122 -12.14 9.08 6.89
N PRO A 123 -13.37 9.14 7.45
CA PRO A 123 -14.01 10.41 7.79
C PRO A 123 -13.13 11.27 8.69
N GLY A 124 -12.98 12.56 8.33
CA GLY A 124 -12.16 13.51 9.10
C GLY A 124 -10.67 13.17 9.15
N ASN A 125 -10.15 12.35 8.24
CA ASN A 125 -8.77 11.86 8.25
C ASN A 125 -8.38 11.15 9.57
N ARG A 126 -9.35 10.50 10.22
CA ARG A 126 -9.03 9.71 11.42
C ARG A 126 -8.14 8.51 11.07
N ASN A 127 -7.48 7.95 12.07
CA ASN A 127 -6.73 6.73 11.91
C ASN A 127 -7.66 5.59 11.43
N PRO A 128 -7.14 4.66 10.60
CA PRO A 128 -7.86 3.46 10.19
C PRO A 128 -8.28 2.62 11.39
N GLN A 129 -9.45 1.98 11.27
CA GLN A 129 -9.85 0.94 12.20
C GLN A 129 -9.25 -0.41 11.77
N PRO A 130 -8.99 -1.33 12.70
CA PRO A 130 -8.41 -2.65 12.38
C PRO A 130 -9.20 -3.40 11.29
N GLU A 131 -10.52 -3.37 11.34
CA GLU A 131 -11.40 -4.03 10.39
C GLU A 131 -11.32 -3.41 8.99
N GLU A 132 -11.06 -2.11 8.90
CA GLU A 132 -10.86 -1.40 7.64
C GLU A 132 -9.52 -1.81 7.00
N VAL A 133 -8.47 -1.92 7.82
CA VAL A 133 -7.15 -2.40 7.38
C VAL A 133 -7.25 -3.84 6.91
N GLU A 134 -7.88 -4.72 7.66
CA GLU A 134 -8.09 -6.13 7.31
C GLU A 134 -8.86 -6.26 5.98
N ALA A 135 -9.92 -5.50 5.82
CA ALA A 135 -10.71 -5.51 4.59
C ALA A 135 -9.93 -4.98 3.36
N CYS A 136 -9.00 -4.04 3.54
CA CYS A 136 -8.34 -3.32 2.45
C CYS A 136 -6.95 -3.86 2.09
N SER A 137 -6.19 -4.37 3.08
CA SER A 137 -4.83 -4.88 2.89
C SER A 137 -4.67 -5.96 1.80
N PRO A 138 -5.65 -6.83 1.52
CA PRO A 138 -5.56 -7.78 0.40
C PRO A 138 -5.27 -7.12 -0.95
N TYR A 139 -5.78 -5.92 -1.21
CA TYR A 139 -5.45 -5.19 -2.43
C TYR A 139 -4.00 -4.77 -2.49
N LEU A 140 -3.46 -4.23 -1.38
CA LEU A 140 -2.04 -3.88 -1.29
C LEU A 140 -1.14 -5.10 -1.50
N ILE A 141 -1.44 -6.19 -0.82
CA ILE A 141 -0.67 -7.45 -0.95
C ILE A 141 -0.66 -7.88 -2.42
N ARG A 142 -1.83 -7.89 -3.08
CA ARG A 142 -1.92 -8.28 -4.49
C ARG A 142 -1.16 -7.34 -5.41
N GLN A 143 -1.19 -6.03 -5.15
CA GLN A 143 -0.37 -5.05 -5.88
C GLN A 143 1.12 -5.37 -5.75
N LEU A 144 1.61 -5.62 -4.55
CA LEU A 144 3.01 -5.96 -4.29
C LEU A 144 3.41 -7.29 -4.95
N GLU A 145 2.54 -8.29 -4.95
CA GLU A 145 2.78 -9.58 -5.64
C GLU A 145 2.92 -9.41 -7.16
N LEU A 146 2.15 -8.52 -7.76
CA LEU A 146 2.21 -8.25 -9.20
C LEU A 146 3.43 -7.41 -9.57
N ILE A 147 3.73 -6.36 -8.81
CA ILE A 147 4.86 -5.44 -9.06
C ILE A 147 6.20 -6.10 -8.75
N LYS A 148 6.28 -6.90 -7.67
CA LYS A 148 7.51 -7.53 -7.17
C LYS A 148 8.65 -6.54 -6.97
N PRO A 149 8.45 -5.46 -6.19
CA PRO A 149 9.45 -4.43 -6.01
C PRO A 149 10.68 -4.97 -5.27
N LYS A 150 11.82 -4.30 -5.45
CA LYS A 150 13.03 -4.57 -4.64
C LYS A 150 12.99 -3.85 -3.31
N VAL A 151 12.32 -2.70 -3.24
CA VAL A 151 12.26 -1.84 -2.06
C VAL A 151 10.83 -1.37 -1.82
N ILE A 152 10.40 -1.41 -0.58
CA ILE A 152 9.14 -0.83 -0.11
C ILE A 152 9.50 0.20 0.95
N VAL A 153 8.99 1.43 0.78
CA VAL A 153 9.11 2.50 1.77
C VAL A 153 7.73 2.79 2.33
N ALA A 154 7.59 2.67 3.65
CA ALA A 154 6.36 3.00 4.39
C ALA A 154 6.49 4.40 5.02
N PHE A 155 5.40 5.18 4.96
CA PHE A 155 5.30 6.55 5.45
C PHE A 155 4.26 6.66 6.56
#